data_a1392caa50cc22e32af830a0b80acaff
#
_entry.id   a1392caa50cc22e32af830a0b80acaff
#
_cell.length_a   1.000
_cell.length_b   1.000
_cell.length_c   1.000
_cell.angle_alpha   90.00
_cell.angle_beta   90.00
_cell.angle_gamma   90.00
#
_symmetry.space_group_name_H-M   'P 1'
#
loop_
_entity.id
_entity.type
_entity.pdbx_description
1 polymer ?
#
loop_
_entity_poly.entity_id
_entity_poly.type
_entity_poly.pdbx_seq_one_letter_code
_entity_poly.pdbx_strand_id
1 'polypeptide(L)'
;MSNSKELAFRYDLFITPEWRDRFDLLINESMKLPLEGRILDVNCGTGALALEIAERMHGKGEVVGIDPSPERVAIAQAKALVKKANDVRYEQGIASDLPFDSHEFQVVIGDASLLRADEIEDLLAEMVRVAQPEGRVILKMTTRGTFGEFFSVYWEALYAAGMADDVWTSLERLINERHTLSEAEALAERCGLRDVESFTSREELNYETAEDFLEAPLITDCFLSEWLEIVPAESRDDVLAQLKSVIDRERNNAPFDVTVKAAVITGVK
;
A
#
# COMPACT_ATOMS: atom_id res chain seq x y z
N MET A 1 4.51 14.47 18.96
CA MET A 1 4.13 14.52 17.53
C MET A 1 5.39 14.25 16.74
N SER A 2 5.44 13.15 15.99
CA SER A 2 6.55 12.86 15.10
C SER A 2 6.62 13.93 14.01
N ASN A 3 7.81 14.39 13.67
CA ASN A 3 8.00 15.37 12.61
C ASN A 3 7.77 14.66 11.26
N SER A 4 7.11 15.30 10.29
CA SER A 4 6.84 14.74 8.95
C SER A 4 8.10 14.18 8.25
N LYS A 5 9.25 14.80 8.49
CA LYS A 5 10.54 14.27 8.02
C LYS A 5 10.92 12.95 8.66
N GLU A 6 10.71 12.81 9.96
CA GLU A 6 10.99 11.57 10.69
C GLU A 6 10.10 10.44 10.18
N LEU A 7 8.81 10.70 9.96
CA LEU A 7 7.90 9.73 9.36
C LEU A 7 8.32 9.31 7.94
N ALA A 8 8.81 10.24 7.13
CA ALA A 8 9.31 9.92 5.80
C ALA A 8 10.59 9.06 5.83
N PHE A 9 11.49 9.30 6.80
CA PHE A 9 12.66 8.43 7.00
C PHE A 9 12.27 7.05 7.53
N ARG A 10 11.33 6.97 8.48
CA ARG A 10 10.79 5.68 8.95
C ARG A 10 10.13 4.92 7.82
N TYR A 11 9.38 5.60 6.96
CA TYR A 11 8.78 5.02 5.78
C TYR A 11 9.83 4.40 4.86
N ASP A 12 10.92 5.11 4.59
CA ASP A 12 12.01 4.61 3.75
C ASP A 12 12.74 3.41 4.33
N LEU A 13 13.02 3.45 5.64
CA LEU A 13 13.86 2.45 6.29
C LEU A 13 13.10 1.18 6.68
N PHE A 14 11.81 1.27 6.99
CA PHE A 14 11.03 0.18 7.55
C PHE A 14 9.83 -0.20 6.68
N ILE A 15 9.03 0.77 6.21
CA ILE A 15 7.80 0.46 5.48
C ILE A 15 8.10 0.06 4.03
N THR A 16 9.05 0.72 3.37
CA THR A 16 9.43 0.34 2.00
C THR A 16 9.89 -1.12 1.93
N PRO A 17 10.91 -1.59 2.68
CA PRO A 17 11.38 -2.96 2.55
C PRO A 17 10.41 -4.01 3.11
N GLU A 18 9.66 -3.68 4.16
CA GLU A 18 8.75 -4.63 4.80
C GLU A 18 7.43 -4.80 4.04
N TRP A 19 6.97 -3.73 3.38
CA TRP A 19 5.66 -3.68 2.73
C TRP A 19 5.73 -3.50 1.22
N ARG A 20 6.28 -2.39 0.74
CA ARG A 20 6.19 -2.03 -0.68
C ARG A 20 6.96 -2.96 -1.60
N ASP A 21 8.16 -3.35 -1.21
CA ASP A 21 9.04 -4.20 -2.03
C ASP A 21 8.38 -5.54 -2.38
N ARG A 22 7.44 -6.03 -1.56
CA ARG A 22 6.67 -7.26 -1.82
C ARG A 22 5.77 -7.11 -3.06
N PHE A 23 5.11 -5.98 -3.21
CA PHE A 23 4.27 -5.69 -4.38
C PHE A 23 5.11 -5.42 -5.61
N ASP A 24 6.24 -4.75 -5.47
CA ASP A 24 7.17 -4.48 -6.56
C ASP A 24 7.80 -5.79 -7.07
N LEU A 25 8.13 -6.71 -6.15
CA LEU A 25 8.56 -8.06 -6.50
C LEU A 25 7.48 -8.84 -7.27
N LEU A 26 6.22 -8.77 -6.82
CA LEU A 26 5.10 -9.42 -7.50
C LEU A 26 4.93 -8.91 -8.94
N ILE A 27 5.09 -7.59 -9.19
CA ILE A 27 5.11 -7.05 -10.56
C ILE A 27 6.25 -7.68 -11.36
N ASN A 28 7.47 -7.68 -10.82
CA ASN A 28 8.65 -8.17 -11.53
C ASN A 28 8.58 -9.67 -11.87
N GLU A 29 7.96 -10.47 -11.01
CA GLU A 29 7.77 -11.92 -11.19
C GLU A 29 6.62 -12.25 -12.16
N SER A 30 5.56 -11.42 -12.15
CA SER A 30 4.33 -11.71 -12.87
C SER A 30 4.31 -11.18 -14.30
N MET A 31 5.04 -10.10 -14.60
CA MET A 31 4.98 -9.46 -15.90
C MET A 31 6.29 -8.82 -16.35
N LYS A 32 6.40 -8.63 -17.67
CA LYS A 32 7.49 -7.84 -18.25
C LYS A 32 7.00 -6.43 -18.51
N LEU A 33 7.56 -5.47 -17.81
CA LEU A 33 7.30 -4.05 -18.08
C LEU A 33 7.93 -3.66 -19.43
N PRO A 34 7.23 -2.89 -20.27
CA PRO A 34 7.85 -2.19 -21.38
C PRO A 34 8.80 -1.11 -20.83
N LEU A 35 10.10 -1.30 -21.03
CA LEU A 35 11.15 -0.42 -20.49
C LEU A 35 11.57 0.64 -21.50
N GLU A 36 10.59 1.35 -22.07
CA GLU A 36 10.80 2.47 -22.99
C GLU A 36 9.62 3.45 -22.90
N GLY A 37 9.83 4.69 -23.35
CA GLY A 37 8.81 5.73 -23.35
C GLY A 37 8.63 6.40 -21.98
N ARG A 38 7.41 6.83 -21.67
CA ARG A 38 7.10 7.53 -20.41
C ARG A 38 6.33 6.62 -19.45
N ILE A 39 6.86 6.45 -18.26
CA ILE A 39 6.28 5.63 -17.20
C ILE A 39 5.95 6.53 -16.00
N LEU A 40 4.77 6.36 -15.43
CA LEU A 40 4.33 7.05 -14.22
C LEU A 40 4.24 6.06 -13.06
N ASP A 41 4.79 6.43 -11.89
CA ASP A 41 4.65 5.72 -10.61
C ASP A 41 3.87 6.61 -9.64
N VAL A 42 2.59 6.29 -9.43
CA VAL A 42 1.66 7.04 -8.57
C VAL A 42 1.70 6.49 -7.15
N ASN A 43 1.74 7.38 -6.16
CA ASN A 43 2.05 7.06 -4.77
C ASN A 43 3.42 6.38 -4.67
N CYS A 44 4.43 6.96 -5.32
CA CYS A 44 5.76 6.38 -5.46
C CYS A 44 6.55 6.24 -4.15
N GLY A 45 6.05 6.83 -3.06
CA GLY A 45 6.74 6.84 -1.77
C GLY A 45 8.11 7.52 -1.85
N THR A 46 9.14 6.84 -1.38
CA THR A 46 10.53 7.32 -1.44
C THR A 46 11.26 6.90 -2.73
N GLY A 47 10.50 6.50 -3.77
CA GLY A 47 10.94 6.40 -5.15
C GLY A 47 11.73 5.15 -5.53
N ALA A 48 11.64 4.07 -4.77
CA ALA A 48 12.45 2.86 -5.01
C ALA A 48 12.12 2.20 -6.36
N LEU A 49 10.84 1.95 -6.64
CA LEU A 49 10.39 1.32 -7.89
C LEU A 49 10.70 2.19 -9.12
N ALA A 50 10.35 3.48 -9.07
CA ALA A 50 10.61 4.40 -10.18
C ALA A 50 12.11 4.47 -10.52
N LEU A 51 12.97 4.47 -9.50
CA LEU A 51 14.43 4.48 -9.68
C LEU A 51 14.93 3.16 -10.29
N GLU A 52 14.43 2.01 -9.83
CA GLU A 52 14.76 0.70 -10.40
C GLU A 52 14.35 0.62 -11.89
N ILE A 53 13.13 1.06 -12.21
CA ILE A 53 12.64 1.08 -13.59
C ILE A 53 13.53 1.95 -14.46
N ALA A 54 13.87 3.17 -14.02
CA ALA A 54 14.74 4.09 -14.76
C ALA A 54 16.12 3.49 -15.03
N GLU A 55 16.73 2.82 -14.04
CA GLU A 55 18.00 2.10 -14.21
C GLU A 55 17.89 0.99 -15.29
N ARG A 56 16.78 0.26 -15.32
CA ARG A 56 16.53 -0.83 -16.30
C ARG A 56 16.22 -0.31 -17.71
N MET A 57 15.68 0.91 -17.83
CA MET A 57 15.39 1.53 -19.13
C MET A 57 16.66 1.94 -19.89
N HIS A 58 17.79 2.12 -19.23
CA HIS A 58 19.07 2.48 -19.85
C HIS A 58 18.97 3.70 -20.80
N GLY A 59 18.24 4.74 -20.41
CA GLY A 59 18.06 5.96 -21.19
C GLY A 59 17.05 5.87 -22.34
N LYS A 60 16.21 4.84 -22.38
CA LYS A 60 15.20 4.68 -23.45
C LYS A 60 13.87 5.39 -23.16
N GLY A 61 13.81 6.19 -22.11
CA GLY A 61 12.59 6.90 -21.72
C GLY A 61 12.74 7.70 -20.44
N GLU A 62 11.62 8.06 -19.86
CA GLU A 62 11.54 8.85 -18.63
C GLU A 62 10.59 8.17 -17.65
N VAL A 63 10.96 8.14 -16.36
CA VAL A 63 10.08 7.74 -15.28
C VAL A 63 9.71 8.96 -14.44
N VAL A 64 8.44 9.12 -14.14
CA VAL A 64 7.92 10.15 -13.24
C VAL A 64 7.34 9.48 -12.02
N GLY A 65 7.83 9.83 -10.83
CA GLY A 65 7.22 9.42 -9.56
C GLY A 65 6.42 10.56 -8.96
N ILE A 66 5.22 10.28 -8.45
CA ILE A 66 4.38 11.27 -7.75
C ILE A 66 3.94 10.72 -6.40
N ASP A 67 4.03 11.55 -5.36
CA ASP A 67 3.60 11.19 -3.99
C ASP A 67 3.05 12.43 -3.28
N PRO A 68 2.01 12.29 -2.44
CA PRO A 68 1.43 13.42 -1.71
C PRO A 68 2.37 14.02 -0.63
N SER A 69 3.32 13.24 -0.10
CA SER A 69 4.27 13.73 0.91
C SER A 69 5.47 14.41 0.29
N PRO A 70 5.64 15.73 0.50
CA PRO A 70 6.83 16.44 0.01
C PRO A 70 8.12 15.92 0.64
N GLU A 71 8.07 15.37 1.86
CA GLU A 71 9.22 14.80 2.53
C GLU A 71 9.65 13.46 1.90
N ARG A 72 8.71 12.60 1.50
CA ARG A 72 9.02 11.37 0.76
C ARG A 72 9.57 11.69 -0.63
N VAL A 73 8.98 12.66 -1.31
CA VAL A 73 9.49 13.17 -2.60
C VAL A 73 10.92 13.70 -2.47
N ALA A 74 11.23 14.43 -1.41
CA ALA A 74 12.59 14.94 -1.17
C ALA A 74 13.62 13.81 -0.98
N ILE A 75 13.23 12.70 -0.30
CA ILE A 75 14.07 11.50 -0.17
C ILE A 75 14.28 10.85 -1.54
N ALA A 76 13.22 10.69 -2.34
CA ALA A 76 13.29 10.12 -3.67
C ALA A 76 14.22 10.91 -4.59
N GLN A 77 14.10 12.25 -4.59
CA GLN A 77 14.97 13.16 -5.34
C GLN A 77 16.45 13.04 -4.89
N ALA A 78 16.70 12.94 -3.59
CA ALA A 78 18.05 12.76 -3.06
C ALA A 78 18.66 11.41 -3.51
N LYS A 79 17.89 10.33 -3.51
CA LYS A 79 18.33 9.01 -4.03
C LYS A 79 18.69 9.08 -5.52
N ALA A 80 17.83 9.71 -6.35
CA ALA A 80 18.10 9.89 -7.77
C ALA A 80 19.38 10.69 -8.02
N LEU A 81 19.59 11.76 -7.25
CA LEU A 81 20.81 12.57 -7.34
C LEU A 81 22.07 11.75 -7.00
N VAL A 82 22.04 10.99 -5.90
CA VAL A 82 23.17 10.13 -5.48
C VAL A 82 23.50 9.08 -6.54
N LYS A 83 22.47 8.47 -7.13
CA LYS A 83 22.63 7.46 -8.20
C LYS A 83 22.89 8.05 -9.57
N LYS A 84 22.83 9.39 -9.72
CA LYS A 84 22.96 10.11 -11.00
C LYS A 84 21.95 9.63 -12.05
N ALA A 85 20.76 9.29 -11.60
CA ALA A 85 19.66 8.84 -12.45
C ALA A 85 18.97 10.06 -13.06
N ASN A 86 19.35 10.42 -14.29
CA ASN A 86 18.83 11.60 -14.99
C ASN A 86 17.47 11.33 -15.68
N ASP A 87 17.09 10.08 -15.81
CA ASP A 87 15.90 9.64 -16.52
C ASP A 87 14.70 9.41 -15.57
N VAL A 88 14.85 9.82 -14.31
CA VAL A 88 13.77 9.79 -13.30
C VAL A 88 13.61 11.16 -12.67
N ARG A 89 12.36 11.58 -12.48
CA ARG A 89 12.02 12.78 -11.70
C ARG A 89 10.89 12.47 -10.72
N TYR A 90 10.83 13.24 -9.65
CA TYR A 90 9.82 13.06 -8.60
C TYR A 90 9.14 14.40 -8.32
N GLU A 91 7.81 14.37 -8.22
CA GLU A 91 6.97 15.54 -8.02
C GLU A 91 5.98 15.28 -6.88
N GLN A 92 5.58 16.32 -6.17
CA GLN A 92 4.50 16.25 -5.21
C GLN A 92 3.16 16.35 -5.95
N GLY A 93 2.21 15.48 -5.58
CA GLY A 93 0.84 15.53 -6.10
C GLY A 93 -0.03 14.45 -5.48
N ILE A 94 -1.32 14.58 -5.67
CA ILE A 94 -2.34 13.66 -5.15
C ILE A 94 -2.84 12.72 -6.24
N ALA A 95 -3.10 11.47 -5.86
CA ALA A 95 -3.44 10.43 -6.81
C ALA A 95 -4.83 10.58 -7.45
N SER A 96 -5.75 11.30 -6.78
CA SER A 96 -7.11 11.57 -7.28
C SER A 96 -7.20 12.81 -8.20
N ASP A 97 -6.09 13.53 -8.42
CA ASP A 97 -6.01 14.69 -9.32
C ASP A 97 -4.57 14.84 -9.81
N LEU A 98 -4.21 13.99 -10.77
CA LEU A 98 -2.85 13.94 -11.30
C LEU A 98 -2.55 15.15 -12.19
N PRO A 99 -1.44 15.88 -11.97
CA PRO A 99 -1.10 17.10 -12.70
C PRO A 99 -0.55 16.83 -14.12
N PHE A 100 -1.14 15.87 -14.83
CA PHE A 100 -0.73 15.46 -16.17
C PHE A 100 -1.90 15.50 -17.13
N ASP A 101 -1.57 15.69 -18.41
CA ASP A 101 -2.57 15.61 -19.48
C ASP A 101 -3.06 14.18 -19.71
N SER A 102 -4.24 14.05 -20.31
CA SER A 102 -4.74 12.73 -20.73
C SER A 102 -3.83 12.14 -21.81
N HIS A 103 -3.64 10.81 -21.77
CA HIS A 103 -2.88 10.07 -22.78
C HIS A 103 -1.37 10.38 -22.82
N GLU A 104 -0.77 10.60 -21.68
CA GLU A 104 0.64 11.03 -21.60
C GLU A 104 1.62 9.86 -21.37
N PHE A 105 1.21 8.79 -20.68
CA PHE A 105 2.10 7.71 -20.25
C PHE A 105 1.80 6.37 -20.92
N GLN A 106 2.84 5.66 -21.35
CA GLN A 106 2.72 4.30 -21.88
C GLN A 106 2.43 3.27 -20.79
N VAL A 107 2.99 3.47 -19.61
CA VAL A 107 2.73 2.64 -18.43
C VAL A 107 2.41 3.53 -17.26
N VAL A 108 1.37 3.20 -16.52
CA VAL A 108 1.00 3.85 -15.25
C VAL A 108 0.93 2.79 -14.18
N ILE A 109 1.78 2.91 -13.17
CA ILE A 109 1.80 2.04 -12.01
C ILE A 109 1.27 2.84 -10.82
N GLY A 110 0.33 2.31 -10.06
CA GLY A 110 -0.21 2.96 -8.88
C GLY A 110 -0.12 2.06 -7.65
N ASP A 111 0.20 2.66 -6.51
CA ASP A 111 0.22 1.95 -5.24
C ASP A 111 -0.99 2.34 -4.37
N ALA A 112 -1.93 1.41 -4.26
CA ALA A 112 -3.10 1.48 -3.39
C ALA A 112 -2.99 0.53 -2.19
N SER A 113 -1.80 -0.02 -1.91
CA SER A 113 -1.64 -1.05 -0.87
C SER A 113 -1.89 -0.52 0.55
N LEU A 114 -1.76 0.80 0.75
CA LEU A 114 -2.04 1.51 2.00
C LEU A 114 -3.25 2.44 1.92
N LEU A 115 -3.98 2.45 0.79
CA LEU A 115 -5.19 3.26 0.63
C LEU A 115 -6.42 2.52 1.17
N ARG A 116 -7.42 3.30 1.53
CA ARG A 116 -8.78 2.81 1.82
C ARG A 116 -9.48 2.42 0.52
N ALA A 117 -10.43 1.51 0.61
CA ALA A 117 -11.13 1.01 -0.58
C ALA A 117 -11.88 2.09 -1.36
N ASP A 118 -12.42 3.09 -0.67
CA ASP A 118 -13.15 4.22 -1.27
C ASP A 118 -12.25 5.21 -2.03
N GLU A 119 -10.92 5.19 -1.82
CA GLU A 119 -9.95 6.02 -2.54
C GLU A 119 -9.44 5.38 -3.82
N ILE A 120 -9.63 4.06 -3.99
CA ILE A 120 -9.04 3.29 -5.10
C ILE A 120 -9.69 3.63 -6.45
N GLU A 121 -10.99 3.91 -6.48
CA GLU A 121 -11.72 4.23 -7.71
C GLU A 121 -11.21 5.53 -8.34
N ASP A 122 -11.03 6.58 -7.53
CA ASP A 122 -10.52 7.87 -7.99
C ASP A 122 -9.07 7.76 -8.49
N LEU A 123 -8.21 7.07 -7.73
CA LEU A 123 -6.84 6.76 -8.18
C LEU A 123 -6.85 6.06 -9.54
N LEU A 124 -7.64 4.99 -9.67
CA LEU A 124 -7.63 4.17 -10.89
C LEU A 124 -8.21 4.94 -12.09
N ALA A 125 -9.24 5.76 -11.89
CA ALA A 125 -9.79 6.63 -12.92
C ALA A 125 -8.75 7.62 -13.45
N GLU A 126 -7.97 8.24 -12.57
CA GLU A 126 -6.90 9.15 -12.95
C GLU A 126 -5.73 8.42 -13.66
N MET A 127 -5.35 7.22 -13.16
CA MET A 127 -4.35 6.38 -13.84
C MET A 127 -4.78 6.04 -15.26
N VAL A 128 -6.05 5.66 -15.46
CA VAL A 128 -6.61 5.40 -16.79
C VAL A 128 -6.65 6.67 -17.63
N ARG A 129 -7.01 7.81 -17.06
CA ARG A 129 -7.06 9.09 -17.79
C ARG A 129 -5.71 9.44 -18.40
N VAL A 130 -4.63 9.37 -17.60
CA VAL A 130 -3.28 9.77 -18.01
C VAL A 130 -2.56 8.71 -18.85
N ALA A 131 -3.00 7.44 -18.82
CA ALA A 131 -2.47 6.40 -19.70
C ALA A 131 -2.80 6.68 -21.16
N GLN A 132 -1.88 6.37 -22.07
CA GLN A 132 -2.08 6.45 -23.51
C GLN A 132 -3.12 5.40 -23.97
N PRO A 133 -3.80 5.58 -25.14
CA PRO A 133 -4.48 4.48 -25.78
C PRO A 133 -3.52 3.30 -25.98
N GLU A 134 -3.98 2.08 -25.68
CA GLU A 134 -3.16 0.86 -25.64
C GLU A 134 -2.04 0.88 -24.56
N GLY A 135 -2.03 1.89 -23.70
CA GLY A 135 -1.13 1.98 -22.56
C GLY A 135 -1.52 0.99 -21.46
N ARG A 136 -0.53 0.52 -20.70
CA ARG A 136 -0.73 -0.42 -19.60
C ARG A 136 -0.94 0.30 -18.28
N VAL A 137 -1.95 -0.10 -17.55
CA VAL A 137 -2.21 0.35 -16.18
C VAL A 137 -1.98 -0.83 -15.23
N ILE A 138 -1.30 -0.58 -14.11
CA ILE A 138 -0.91 -1.58 -13.11
C ILE A 138 -1.22 -1.02 -11.74
N LEU A 139 -2.10 -1.67 -10.98
CA LEU A 139 -2.51 -1.28 -9.64
C LEU A 139 -1.99 -2.30 -8.63
N LYS A 140 -1.19 -1.86 -7.66
CA LYS A 140 -0.78 -2.63 -6.49
C LYS A 140 -1.78 -2.40 -5.37
N MET A 141 -2.27 -3.46 -4.73
CA MET A 141 -3.23 -3.33 -3.63
C MET A 141 -3.21 -4.54 -2.70
N THR A 142 -3.78 -4.37 -1.52
CA THR A 142 -4.14 -5.50 -0.64
C THR A 142 -5.58 -5.93 -0.90
N THR A 143 -5.85 -7.22 -0.71
CA THR A 143 -7.21 -7.76 -0.85
C THR A 143 -7.79 -8.20 0.49
N ARG A 144 -9.09 -8.45 0.49
CA ARG A 144 -9.86 -8.90 1.67
C ARG A 144 -9.22 -10.12 2.31
N GLY A 145 -9.15 -10.10 3.64
CA GLY A 145 -8.50 -11.11 4.46
C GLY A 145 -7.02 -10.86 4.73
N THR A 146 -6.45 -9.71 4.30
CA THR A 146 -5.19 -9.18 4.85
C THR A 146 -5.39 -8.89 6.33
N PHE A 147 -4.42 -9.28 7.16
CA PHE A 147 -4.45 -9.19 8.62
C PHE A 147 -5.58 -9.99 9.30
N GLY A 148 -6.03 -11.10 8.69
CA GLY A 148 -7.11 -11.93 9.25
C GLY A 148 -6.79 -12.46 10.64
N GLU A 149 -5.55 -12.85 10.90
CA GLU A 149 -5.04 -13.31 12.19
C GLU A 149 -5.13 -12.20 13.25
N PHE A 150 -4.72 -10.99 12.90
CA PHE A 150 -4.87 -9.82 13.77
C PHE A 150 -6.34 -9.53 14.10
N PHE A 151 -7.22 -9.50 13.12
CA PHE A 151 -8.64 -9.22 13.39
C PHE A 151 -9.30 -10.28 14.27
N SER A 152 -8.85 -11.53 14.22
CA SER A 152 -9.31 -12.59 15.13
C SER A 152 -8.94 -12.29 16.58
N VAL A 153 -7.68 -11.95 16.84
CA VAL A 153 -7.22 -11.60 18.21
C VAL A 153 -7.76 -10.24 18.66
N TYR A 154 -7.97 -9.31 17.73
CA TYR A 154 -8.56 -8.01 18.04
C TYR A 154 -10.02 -8.16 18.49
N TRP A 155 -10.80 -9.01 17.83
CA TRP A 155 -12.15 -9.34 18.29
C TRP A 155 -12.14 -9.89 19.73
N GLU A 156 -11.23 -10.80 20.04
CA GLU A 156 -11.12 -11.37 21.38
C GLU A 156 -10.72 -10.32 22.42
N ALA A 157 -9.80 -9.42 22.08
CA ALA A 157 -9.41 -8.32 22.96
C ALA A 157 -10.56 -7.35 23.23
N LEU A 158 -11.35 -7.01 22.21
CA LEU A 158 -12.55 -6.18 22.35
C LEU A 158 -13.61 -6.86 23.23
N TYR A 159 -13.76 -8.18 23.09
CA TYR A 159 -14.66 -8.96 23.95
C TYR A 159 -14.18 -8.96 25.42
N ALA A 160 -12.89 -9.16 25.65
CA ALA A 160 -12.29 -9.12 26.99
C ALA A 160 -12.39 -7.74 27.64
N ALA A 161 -12.32 -6.66 26.86
CA ALA A 161 -12.55 -5.29 27.31
C ALA A 161 -14.04 -4.93 27.50
N GLY A 162 -14.95 -5.85 27.22
CA GLY A 162 -16.41 -5.63 27.37
C GLY A 162 -17.00 -4.70 26.29
N MET A 163 -16.34 -4.54 25.16
CA MET A 163 -16.72 -3.60 24.10
C MET A 163 -17.29 -4.25 22.84
N ALA A 164 -17.27 -5.58 22.76
CA ALA A 164 -17.61 -6.32 21.56
C ALA A 164 -18.96 -5.93 20.94
N ASP A 165 -20.01 -5.80 21.78
CA ASP A 165 -21.37 -5.48 21.31
C ASP A 165 -21.45 -4.03 20.77
N ASP A 166 -20.72 -3.09 21.35
CA ASP A 166 -20.78 -1.68 21.00
C ASP A 166 -20.06 -1.40 19.66
N VAL A 167 -19.01 -2.16 19.34
CA VAL A 167 -18.16 -1.90 18.18
C VAL A 167 -18.32 -2.92 17.05
N TRP A 168 -19.19 -3.92 17.21
CA TRP A 168 -19.34 -5.02 16.25
C TRP A 168 -19.49 -4.57 14.78
N THR A 169 -20.45 -3.67 14.53
CA THR A 169 -20.72 -3.18 13.17
C THR A 169 -19.51 -2.44 12.57
N SER A 170 -18.78 -1.70 13.40
CA SER A 170 -17.59 -0.96 12.97
C SER A 170 -16.42 -1.91 12.68
N LEU A 171 -16.25 -2.94 13.50
CA LEU A 171 -15.24 -3.98 13.28
C LEU A 171 -15.55 -4.81 12.02
N GLU A 172 -16.80 -5.21 11.82
CA GLU A 172 -17.21 -5.93 10.62
C GLU A 172 -16.96 -5.12 9.34
N ARG A 173 -17.24 -3.80 9.38
CA ARG A 173 -16.92 -2.90 8.28
C ARG A 173 -15.42 -2.84 8.03
N LEU A 174 -14.59 -2.67 9.06
CA LEU A 174 -13.13 -2.62 8.98
C LEU A 174 -12.54 -3.92 8.39
N ILE A 175 -13.01 -5.09 8.82
CA ILE A 175 -12.59 -6.40 8.30
C ILE A 175 -12.92 -6.55 6.80
N ASN A 176 -14.09 -6.04 6.38
CA ASN A 176 -14.60 -6.18 5.02
C ASN A 176 -14.30 -4.97 4.11
N GLU A 177 -13.57 -3.98 4.58
CA GLU A 177 -13.29 -2.76 3.84
C GLU A 177 -12.58 -3.04 2.51
N ARG A 178 -11.57 -3.91 2.52
CA ARG A 178 -10.77 -4.19 1.32
C ARG A 178 -11.58 -4.95 0.27
N HIS A 179 -11.34 -4.62 -0.99
CA HIS A 179 -11.93 -5.35 -2.11
C HIS A 179 -11.48 -6.82 -2.12
N THR A 180 -12.36 -7.70 -2.53
CA THR A 180 -11.97 -9.02 -3.04
C THR A 180 -11.26 -8.85 -4.37
N LEU A 181 -10.55 -9.87 -4.83
CA LEU A 181 -9.90 -9.85 -6.14
C LEU A 181 -10.90 -9.57 -7.26
N SER A 182 -12.05 -10.26 -7.27
CA SER A 182 -13.10 -10.08 -8.28
C SER A 182 -13.74 -8.68 -8.25
N GLU A 183 -13.90 -8.07 -7.08
CA GLU A 183 -14.37 -6.69 -6.97
C GLU A 183 -13.35 -5.70 -7.54
N ALA A 184 -12.05 -5.95 -7.35
CA ALA A 184 -10.97 -5.13 -7.89
C ALA A 184 -10.85 -5.26 -9.42
N GLU A 185 -10.96 -6.48 -9.96
CA GLU A 185 -11.02 -6.72 -11.42
C GLU A 185 -12.21 -6.00 -12.05
N ALA A 186 -13.41 -6.16 -11.48
CA ALA A 186 -14.62 -5.48 -11.94
C ALA A 186 -14.51 -3.94 -11.84
N LEU A 187 -13.80 -3.41 -10.83
CA LEU A 187 -13.52 -1.98 -10.72
C LEU A 187 -12.61 -1.53 -11.87
N ALA A 188 -11.56 -2.27 -12.17
CA ALA A 188 -10.64 -1.98 -13.25
C ALA A 188 -11.37 -1.92 -14.62
N GLU A 189 -12.25 -2.90 -14.89
CA GLU A 189 -13.09 -2.90 -16.10
C GLU A 189 -14.05 -1.70 -16.14
N ARG A 190 -14.72 -1.35 -15.04
CA ARG A 190 -15.60 -0.17 -14.95
C ARG A 190 -14.86 1.14 -15.19
N CYS A 191 -13.60 1.25 -14.75
CA CYS A 191 -12.75 2.39 -15.05
C CYS A 191 -12.24 2.45 -16.49
N GLY A 192 -12.57 1.46 -17.32
CA GLY A 192 -12.29 1.45 -18.76
C GLY A 192 -11.07 0.64 -19.18
N LEU A 193 -10.54 -0.23 -18.32
CA LEU A 193 -9.49 -1.17 -18.72
C LEU A 193 -10.07 -2.40 -19.40
N ARG A 194 -9.32 -2.90 -20.40
CA ARG A 194 -9.58 -4.13 -21.14
C ARG A 194 -8.49 -5.15 -20.82
N ASP A 195 -8.75 -6.40 -21.13
CA ASP A 195 -7.80 -7.50 -20.91
C ASP A 195 -7.25 -7.49 -19.50
N VAL A 196 -8.17 -7.35 -18.52
CA VAL A 196 -7.82 -7.28 -17.10
C VAL A 196 -7.30 -8.62 -16.63
N GLU A 197 -6.10 -8.61 -16.06
CA GLU A 197 -5.45 -9.76 -15.44
C GLU A 197 -5.10 -9.42 -14.00
N SER A 198 -5.05 -10.42 -13.13
CA SER A 198 -4.65 -10.26 -11.75
C SER A 198 -3.61 -11.29 -11.33
N PHE A 199 -2.67 -10.87 -10.51
CA PHE A 199 -1.64 -11.70 -9.91
C PHE A 199 -1.69 -11.52 -8.39
N THR A 200 -1.50 -12.60 -7.64
CA THR A 200 -1.60 -12.56 -6.18
C THR A 200 -0.43 -13.25 -5.54
N SER A 201 -0.02 -12.74 -4.39
CA SER A 201 0.91 -13.38 -3.47
C SER A 201 0.34 -13.38 -2.06
N ARG A 202 0.67 -14.42 -1.31
CA ARG A 202 0.43 -14.48 0.12
C ARG A 202 1.76 -14.29 0.83
N GLU A 203 1.89 -13.15 1.49
CA GLU A 203 3.07 -12.79 2.25
C GLU A 203 2.79 -12.93 3.74
N GLU A 204 3.82 -13.23 4.52
CA GLU A 204 3.74 -13.32 5.97
C GLU A 204 4.68 -12.28 6.60
N LEU A 205 4.16 -11.56 7.59
CA LEU A 205 4.92 -10.70 8.48
C LEU A 205 5.00 -11.39 9.83
N ASN A 206 6.21 -11.54 10.36
CA ASN A 206 6.48 -12.30 11.57
C ASN A 206 6.97 -11.36 12.66
N TYR A 207 6.36 -11.40 13.84
CA TYR A 207 6.71 -10.58 14.99
C TYR A 207 6.99 -11.48 16.19
N GLU A 208 8.14 -11.32 16.81
CA GLU A 208 8.57 -12.18 17.93
C GLU A 208 7.67 -12.04 19.16
N THR A 209 7.08 -10.87 19.38
CA THR A 209 6.20 -10.57 20.53
C THR A 209 5.00 -9.70 20.10
N ALA A 210 3.98 -9.61 20.96
CA ALA A 210 2.90 -8.65 20.80
C ALA A 210 3.41 -7.20 20.79
N GLU A 211 4.43 -6.90 21.57
CA GLU A 211 5.05 -5.58 21.62
C GLU A 211 5.73 -5.23 20.30
N ASP A 212 6.53 -6.18 19.73
CA ASP A 212 7.16 -5.98 18.42
C ASP A 212 6.15 -5.71 17.33
N PHE A 213 4.99 -6.39 17.34
CA PHE A 213 3.89 -6.14 16.40
C PHE A 213 3.29 -4.74 16.61
N LEU A 214 2.88 -4.42 17.84
CA LEU A 214 2.17 -3.16 18.12
C LEU A 214 3.05 -1.92 18.00
N GLU A 215 4.37 -2.06 18.14
CA GLU A 215 5.35 -0.98 18.01
C GLU A 215 6.04 -0.94 16.64
N ALA A 216 5.80 -1.93 15.77
CA ALA A 216 6.37 -1.95 14.42
C ALA A 216 6.00 -0.67 13.65
N PRO A 217 6.97 -0.02 12.97
CA PRO A 217 6.70 1.19 12.19
C PRO A 217 5.59 1.03 11.16
N LEU A 218 5.51 -0.12 10.51
CA LEU A 218 4.43 -0.43 9.58
C LEU A 218 3.05 -0.37 10.26
N ILE A 219 2.93 -0.92 11.46
CA ILE A 219 1.66 -0.99 12.19
C ILE A 219 1.32 0.38 12.77
N THR A 220 2.26 1.02 13.46
CA THR A 220 2.02 2.31 14.15
C THR A 220 1.75 3.46 13.19
N ASP A 221 2.46 3.50 12.07
CA ASP A 221 2.41 4.64 11.15
C ASP A 221 1.35 4.48 10.05
N CYS A 222 0.90 3.21 9.76
CA CYS A 222 0.01 2.95 8.64
C CYS A 222 -1.37 2.40 9.04
N PHE A 223 -1.51 1.66 10.16
CA PHE A 223 -2.73 0.91 10.43
C PHE A 223 -3.33 1.13 11.81
N LEU A 224 -2.50 1.22 12.86
CA LEU A 224 -2.96 1.19 14.25
C LEU A 224 -3.96 2.30 14.57
N SER A 225 -3.74 3.50 14.06
CA SER A 225 -4.64 4.64 14.27
C SER A 225 -6.05 4.35 13.76
N GLU A 226 -6.15 3.82 12.54
CA GLU A 226 -7.42 3.46 11.90
C GLU A 226 -8.11 2.31 12.64
N TRP A 227 -7.37 1.27 13.01
CA TRP A 227 -7.92 0.15 13.76
C TRP A 227 -8.49 0.56 15.12
N LEU A 228 -7.89 1.56 15.77
CA LEU A 228 -8.36 2.10 17.04
C LEU A 228 -9.46 3.17 16.92
N GLU A 229 -9.81 3.62 15.72
CA GLU A 229 -10.90 4.59 15.52
C GLU A 229 -12.26 4.04 15.95
N ILE A 230 -12.47 2.73 15.85
CA ILE A 230 -13.69 2.06 16.28
C ILE A 230 -13.85 2.01 17.80
N VAL A 231 -12.79 2.29 18.56
CA VAL A 231 -12.75 2.24 20.04
C VAL A 231 -12.80 3.67 20.59
N PRO A 232 -13.70 3.97 21.56
CA PRO A 232 -13.69 5.23 22.28
C PRO A 232 -12.30 5.54 22.86
N ALA A 233 -11.92 6.83 22.82
CA ALA A 233 -10.54 7.23 23.17
C ALA A 233 -10.15 6.82 24.60
N GLU A 234 -11.09 6.87 25.54
CA GLU A 234 -10.90 6.47 26.94
C GLU A 234 -10.67 4.97 27.16
N SER A 235 -11.05 4.14 26.20
CA SER A 235 -10.93 2.67 26.30
C SER A 235 -9.76 2.10 25.49
N ARG A 236 -9.06 2.92 24.70
CA ARG A 236 -8.00 2.47 23.79
C ARG A 236 -6.84 1.80 24.52
N ASP A 237 -6.41 2.36 25.63
CA ASP A 237 -5.30 1.81 26.43
C ASP A 237 -5.66 0.44 27.01
N ASP A 238 -6.90 0.25 27.48
CA ASP A 238 -7.37 -1.04 27.99
C ASP A 238 -7.47 -2.07 26.85
N VAL A 239 -8.03 -1.69 25.70
CA VAL A 239 -8.10 -2.57 24.53
C VAL A 239 -6.68 -2.97 24.05
N LEU A 240 -5.73 -2.04 24.02
CA LEU A 240 -4.34 -2.36 23.66
C LEU A 240 -3.69 -3.33 24.65
N ALA A 241 -3.95 -3.16 25.96
CA ALA A 241 -3.45 -4.08 26.98
C ALA A 241 -4.05 -5.48 26.82
N GLN A 242 -5.36 -5.59 26.56
CA GLN A 242 -6.02 -6.84 26.26
C GLN A 242 -5.48 -7.47 24.97
N LEU A 243 -5.31 -6.69 23.91
CA LEU A 243 -4.76 -7.15 22.64
C LEU A 243 -3.36 -7.75 22.80
N LYS A 244 -2.47 -7.05 23.54
CA LYS A 244 -1.14 -7.59 23.88
C LYS A 244 -1.24 -8.92 24.61
N SER A 245 -2.10 -9.01 25.61
CA SER A 245 -2.32 -10.24 26.38
C SER A 245 -2.86 -11.40 25.53
N VAL A 246 -3.79 -11.12 24.63
CA VAL A 246 -4.37 -12.13 23.72
C VAL A 246 -3.31 -12.64 22.74
N ILE A 247 -2.58 -11.75 22.07
CA ILE A 247 -1.53 -12.14 21.14
C ILE A 247 -0.47 -13.00 21.86
N ASP A 248 0.02 -12.60 23.03
CA ASP A 248 1.04 -13.33 23.76
C ASP A 248 0.56 -14.70 24.25
N ARG A 249 -0.72 -14.84 24.53
CA ARG A 249 -1.34 -16.14 24.88
C ARG A 249 -1.50 -17.03 23.65
N GLU A 250 -2.05 -16.50 22.54
CA GLU A 250 -2.36 -17.29 21.35
C GLU A 250 -1.10 -17.78 20.64
N ARG A 251 -0.03 -16.99 20.60
CA ARG A 251 1.21 -17.38 19.93
C ARG A 251 1.95 -18.54 20.62
N ASN A 252 1.68 -18.82 21.89
CA ASN A 252 2.28 -19.95 22.63
C ASN A 252 3.82 -20.08 22.47
N ASN A 253 4.54 -18.96 22.58
CA ASN A 253 5.98 -18.77 22.35
C ASN A 253 6.45 -18.92 20.87
N ALA A 254 5.56 -19.03 19.89
CA ALA A 254 5.90 -18.86 18.48
C ALA A 254 5.79 -17.40 18.08
N PRO A 255 6.39 -16.92 16.99
CA PRO A 255 6.13 -15.59 16.44
C PRO A 255 4.63 -15.36 16.19
N PHE A 256 4.21 -14.11 16.23
CA PHE A 256 2.87 -13.72 15.80
C PHE A 256 2.93 -13.40 14.32
N ASP A 257 2.34 -14.29 13.53
CA ASP A 257 2.32 -14.20 12.09
C ASP A 257 1.04 -13.54 11.63
N VAL A 258 1.16 -12.56 10.74
CA VAL A 258 0.02 -11.93 10.07
C VAL A 258 0.16 -12.04 8.57
N THR A 259 -0.92 -12.41 7.90
CA THR A 259 -0.96 -12.60 6.46
C THR A 259 -1.28 -11.29 5.75
N VAL A 260 -0.50 -10.98 4.70
CA VAL A 260 -0.77 -9.95 3.72
C VAL A 260 -1.17 -10.62 2.40
N LYS A 261 -2.37 -10.34 1.92
CA LYS A 261 -2.82 -10.80 0.60
C LYS A 261 -2.55 -9.70 -0.42
N ALA A 262 -1.37 -9.76 -1.01
CA ALA A 262 -0.95 -8.84 -2.05
C ALA A 262 -1.60 -9.19 -3.39
N ALA A 263 -2.00 -8.17 -4.13
CA ALA A 263 -2.51 -8.31 -5.49
C ALA A 263 -1.95 -7.21 -6.39
N VAL A 264 -1.76 -7.57 -7.64
CA VAL A 264 -1.47 -6.67 -8.75
C VAL A 264 -2.57 -6.88 -9.78
N ILE A 265 -3.31 -5.82 -10.10
CA ILE A 265 -4.33 -5.80 -11.16
C ILE A 265 -3.72 -5.04 -12.33
N THR A 266 -3.78 -5.60 -13.52
CA THR A 266 -3.27 -4.93 -14.72
C THR A 266 -4.29 -5.02 -15.85
N GLY A 267 -4.27 -4.02 -16.72
CA GLY A 267 -5.10 -4.00 -17.93
C GLY A 267 -4.56 -3.01 -18.95
N VAL A 268 -5.20 -2.97 -20.09
CA VAL A 268 -4.89 -2.08 -21.21
C VAL A 268 -6.01 -1.05 -21.34
N LYS A 269 -5.65 0.22 -21.51
CA LYS A 269 -6.63 1.29 -21.75
C LYS A 269 -7.26 1.20 -23.14
#